data_259f74ab86ac1e37f41131dc9b354606
#
_entry.id   259f74ab86ac1e37f41131dc9b354606
#
_cell.length_a   1.000
_cell.length_b   1.000
_cell.length_c   1.000
_cell.angle_alpha   90.00
_cell.angle_beta   90.00
_cell.angle_gamma   90.00
#
_symmetry.space_group_name_H-M   'P 1'
#
loop_
_entity.id
_entity.type
_entity.pdbx_description
1 polymer ?
#
loop_
_entity_poly.entity_id
_entity_poly.type
_entity_poly.pdbx_seq_one_letter_code
_entity_poly.pdbx_strand_id
1 'polypeptide(L)'
;YIRVICMIIRIVCLASLLSAVFSNDFIIKERTIADSLPQNMPIVKKMFWGENGLLRDSFVDPNSRMKELEIRRDMLQLHQRFALITLGALMYQTSIGFKMTEDGQYEKYKDTHMKLGYISFGTYMTAASLSIFAPPGMKYSKKRFSSNKLHRYLALIHFTGMAMQPWLGYKTSVANINCSN
;
A
#
# COMPACT_ATOMS: atom_id res chain seq x y z
N TYR A 1 26.78 -5.30 10.39
CA TYR A 1 25.55 -5.60 9.59
C TYR A 1 24.29 -5.10 10.30
N ILE A 2 24.04 -5.44 11.57
CA ILE A 2 22.84 -5.08 12.34
C ILE A 2 22.64 -3.54 12.40
N ARG A 3 23.71 -2.77 12.64
CA ARG A 3 23.63 -1.30 12.69
C ARG A 3 23.20 -0.65 11.37
N VAL A 4 23.65 -1.21 10.25
CA VAL A 4 23.28 -0.71 8.91
C VAL A 4 21.81 -1.01 8.61
N ILE A 5 21.33 -2.19 8.96
CA ILE A 5 19.92 -2.58 8.80
C ILE A 5 19.01 -1.71 9.66
N CYS A 6 19.35 -1.46 10.93
CA CYS A 6 18.63 -0.53 11.80
C CYS A 6 18.60 0.90 11.24
N MET A 7 19.67 1.36 10.63
CA MET A 7 19.74 2.69 10.01
C MET A 7 18.84 2.78 8.78
N ILE A 8 18.84 1.75 7.93
CA ILE A 8 17.96 1.67 6.74
C ILE A 8 16.49 1.64 7.17
N ILE A 9 16.13 0.84 8.17
CA ILE A 9 14.76 0.78 8.70
C ILE A 9 14.32 2.14 9.26
N ARG A 10 15.19 2.85 10.01
CA ARG A 10 14.88 4.21 10.49
C ARG A 10 14.67 5.21 9.36
N ILE A 11 15.48 5.15 8.31
CA ILE A 11 15.35 6.04 7.14
C ILE A 11 14.04 5.75 6.38
N VAL A 12 13.70 4.48 6.19
CA VAL A 12 12.45 4.09 5.52
C VAL A 12 11.22 4.48 6.35
N CYS A 13 11.27 4.31 7.68
CA CYS A 13 10.19 4.76 8.58
C CYS A 13 10.04 6.28 8.58
N LEU A 14 11.15 7.05 8.64
CA LEU A 14 11.10 8.50 8.56
C LEU A 14 10.59 9.00 7.22
N ALA A 15 10.98 8.40 6.11
CA ALA A 15 10.50 8.75 4.78
C ALA A 15 8.99 8.47 4.61
N SER A 16 8.49 7.39 5.19
CA SER A 16 7.04 7.07 5.15
C SER A 16 6.21 7.99 6.05
N LEU A 17 6.73 8.40 7.20
CA LEU A 17 6.08 9.39 8.08
C LEU A 17 6.06 10.79 7.45
N LEU A 18 7.15 11.22 6.81
CA LEU A 18 7.17 12.50 6.10
C LEU A 18 6.18 12.54 4.95
N SER A 19 6.02 11.45 4.19
CA SER A 19 5.04 11.40 3.10
C SER A 19 3.59 11.50 3.59
N ALA A 20 3.29 11.03 4.80
CA ALA A 20 1.96 11.14 5.42
C ALA A 20 1.65 12.56 5.89
N VAL A 21 2.66 13.32 6.35
CA VAL A 21 2.48 14.71 6.83
C VAL A 21 2.27 15.70 5.66
N PHE A 22 2.95 15.49 4.52
CA PHE A 22 2.85 16.40 3.37
C PHE A 22 1.59 16.23 2.51
N SER A 23 0.70 15.25 2.81
CA SER A 23 -0.52 15.08 2.03
C SER A 23 -1.72 15.91 2.50
N ASN A 24 -1.59 16.69 3.59
CA ASN A 24 -2.71 17.43 4.17
C ASN A 24 -2.96 18.85 3.63
N ASP A 25 -2.07 19.42 2.85
CA ASP A 25 -2.16 20.86 2.49
C ASP A 25 -2.86 21.17 1.16
N PHE A 26 -3.64 20.24 0.59
CA PHE A 26 -4.23 20.48 -0.74
C PHE A 26 -5.76 20.48 -0.79
N ILE A 27 -6.47 20.86 0.26
CA ILE A 27 -7.93 20.70 0.29
C ILE A 27 -8.75 21.97 0.01
N ILE A 28 -8.22 23.14 -0.23
CA ILE A 28 -9.06 24.32 -0.47
C ILE A 28 -8.57 25.12 -1.68
N LYS A 29 -8.94 24.70 -2.88
CA LYS A 29 -9.23 25.61 -3.99
C LYS A 29 -9.75 24.87 -5.24
N GLU A 30 -10.96 25.16 -5.63
CA GLU A 30 -11.62 25.01 -6.95
C GLU A 30 -12.91 24.16 -6.95
N ARG A 31 -14.01 24.82 -6.58
CA ARG A 31 -15.37 24.28 -6.75
C ARG A 31 -15.92 24.42 -8.18
N THR A 32 -15.15 24.87 -9.16
CA THR A 32 -15.69 25.29 -10.48
C THR A 32 -15.17 24.51 -11.69
N ILE A 33 -14.36 23.44 -11.52
CA ILE A 33 -13.88 22.62 -12.65
C ILE A 33 -14.21 21.13 -12.44
N ALA A 34 -15.29 20.87 -11.73
CA ALA A 34 -15.53 19.53 -11.19
C ALA A 34 -16.18 18.54 -12.17
N ASP A 35 -16.71 18.95 -13.32
CA ASP A 35 -17.58 18.09 -14.11
C ASP A 35 -16.92 17.26 -15.21
N SER A 36 -15.62 17.43 -15.47
CA SER A 36 -14.94 16.66 -16.49
C SER A 36 -13.93 15.66 -15.93
N LEU A 37 -13.89 14.49 -16.55
CA LEU A 37 -12.86 13.50 -16.27
C LEU A 37 -11.47 14.02 -16.68
N PRO A 38 -10.40 13.77 -15.90
CA PRO A 38 -9.07 14.21 -16.26
C PRO A 38 -8.55 13.48 -17.50
N GLN A 39 -8.10 14.22 -18.52
CA GLN A 39 -7.61 13.67 -19.78
C GLN A 39 -6.43 12.69 -19.65
N ASN A 40 -5.57 12.88 -18.64
CA ASN A 40 -4.35 12.09 -18.42
C ASN A 40 -4.50 11.08 -17.28
N MET A 41 -5.54 10.26 -17.31
CA MET A 41 -5.72 9.21 -16.31
C MET A 41 -4.74 8.05 -16.52
N PRO A 42 -4.20 7.45 -15.44
CA PRO A 42 -3.51 6.18 -15.51
C PRO A 42 -4.40 5.09 -16.12
N ILE A 43 -3.80 4.16 -16.88
CA ILE A 43 -4.54 3.10 -17.62
C ILE A 43 -5.51 2.35 -16.71
N VAL A 44 -5.07 1.93 -15.52
CA VAL A 44 -5.92 1.23 -14.54
C VAL A 44 -7.14 2.07 -14.15
N LYS A 45 -6.94 3.38 -13.89
CA LYS A 45 -8.06 4.29 -13.57
C LYS A 45 -9.01 4.47 -14.74
N LYS A 46 -8.48 4.52 -15.96
CA LYS A 46 -9.29 4.61 -17.17
C LYS A 46 -10.15 3.36 -17.38
N MET A 47 -9.61 2.18 -17.09
CA MET A 47 -10.33 0.90 -17.20
C MET A 47 -11.51 0.80 -16.20
N PHE A 48 -11.31 1.26 -14.95
CA PHE A 48 -12.35 1.16 -13.92
C PHE A 48 -13.30 2.37 -13.89
N TRP A 49 -12.81 3.57 -14.17
CA TRP A 49 -13.54 4.84 -13.97
C TRP A 49 -13.57 5.75 -15.20
N GLY A 50 -13.16 5.26 -16.37
CA GLY A 50 -13.30 6.00 -17.64
C GLY A 50 -14.76 6.21 -18.02
N GLU A 51 -15.01 6.82 -19.19
CA GLU A 51 -16.38 7.04 -19.70
C GLU A 51 -17.19 5.74 -19.79
N ASN A 52 -16.52 4.62 -20.17
CA ASN A 52 -17.10 3.28 -20.22
C ASN A 52 -16.43 2.36 -19.18
N GLY A 53 -16.09 2.88 -17.99
CA GLY A 53 -15.38 2.14 -16.96
C GLY A 53 -16.28 1.17 -16.20
N LEU A 54 -15.73 -0.01 -15.84
CA LEU A 54 -16.46 -1.10 -15.20
C LEU A 54 -17.17 -0.73 -13.88
N LEU A 55 -16.65 0.24 -13.14
CA LEU A 55 -17.18 0.62 -11.83
C LEU A 55 -18.02 1.89 -11.85
N ARG A 56 -17.97 2.66 -12.94
CA ARG A 56 -18.62 3.96 -13.01
C ARG A 56 -20.12 3.87 -12.84
N ASP A 57 -20.76 2.98 -13.60
CA ASP A 57 -22.21 2.85 -13.62
C ASP A 57 -22.77 2.06 -12.42
N SER A 58 -21.90 1.31 -11.73
CA SER A 58 -22.32 0.44 -10.62
C SER A 58 -22.33 1.13 -9.26
N PHE A 59 -21.47 2.13 -9.07
CA PHE A 59 -21.23 2.74 -7.75
C PHE A 59 -21.63 4.21 -7.66
N VAL A 60 -21.72 4.91 -8.77
CA VAL A 60 -21.94 6.36 -8.76
C VAL A 60 -22.86 6.74 -9.91
N ASP A 61 -23.81 7.64 -9.64
CA ASP A 61 -24.56 8.32 -10.67
C ASP A 61 -23.58 8.97 -11.66
N PRO A 62 -23.64 8.63 -12.97
CA PRO A 62 -22.70 9.13 -13.98
C PRO A 62 -22.58 10.66 -14.01
N ASN A 63 -23.62 11.36 -13.55
CA ASN A 63 -23.67 12.82 -13.52
C ASN A 63 -23.13 13.45 -12.23
N SER A 64 -22.71 12.65 -11.24
CA SER A 64 -22.29 13.16 -9.94
C SER A 64 -20.79 12.98 -9.68
N ARG A 65 -19.98 13.79 -10.35
CA ARG A 65 -18.53 13.84 -10.13
C ARG A 65 -18.15 14.15 -8.69
N MET A 66 -18.97 14.91 -7.98
CA MET A 66 -18.75 15.24 -6.57
C MET A 66 -18.80 13.99 -5.69
N LYS A 67 -19.75 13.10 -5.91
CA LYS A 67 -19.83 11.81 -5.16
C LYS A 67 -18.61 10.93 -5.43
N GLU A 68 -18.12 10.87 -6.67
CA GLU A 68 -16.89 10.14 -6.97
C GLU A 68 -15.69 10.68 -6.18
N LEU A 69 -15.57 12.00 -6.06
CA LEU A 69 -14.47 12.61 -5.30
C LEU A 69 -14.59 12.38 -3.79
N GLU A 70 -15.81 12.33 -3.27
CA GLU A 70 -16.07 11.98 -1.88
C GLU A 70 -15.67 10.54 -1.60
N ILE A 71 -16.15 9.58 -2.40
CA ILE A 71 -15.77 8.16 -2.31
C ILE A 71 -14.24 8.01 -2.41
N ARG A 72 -13.62 8.74 -3.35
CA ARG A 72 -12.17 8.76 -3.46
C ARG A 72 -11.48 9.19 -2.18
N ARG A 73 -11.95 10.27 -1.56
CA ARG A 73 -11.39 10.79 -0.31
C ARG A 73 -11.46 9.74 0.79
N ASP A 74 -12.62 9.13 0.95
CA ASP A 74 -12.86 8.15 2.00
C ASP A 74 -12.02 6.89 1.78
N MET A 75 -11.94 6.39 0.54
CA MET A 75 -11.08 5.26 0.20
C MET A 75 -9.59 5.55 0.45
N LEU A 76 -9.11 6.76 0.14
CA LEU A 76 -7.71 7.12 0.38
C LEU A 76 -7.41 7.36 1.86
N GLN A 77 -8.36 7.87 2.65
CA GLN A 77 -8.20 7.95 4.10
C GLN A 77 -8.13 6.55 4.72
N LEU A 78 -8.99 5.65 4.27
CA LEU A 78 -8.95 4.26 4.71
C LEU A 78 -7.66 3.55 4.28
N HIS A 79 -7.20 3.78 3.05
CA HIS A 79 -5.89 3.33 2.58
C HIS A 79 -4.75 3.77 3.52
N GLN A 80 -4.72 5.04 3.94
CA GLN A 80 -3.70 5.53 4.87
C GLN A 80 -3.76 4.83 6.22
N ARG A 81 -4.96 4.61 6.77
CA ARG A 81 -5.13 3.89 8.05
C ARG A 81 -4.61 2.45 7.94
N PHE A 82 -4.99 1.72 6.90
CA PHE A 82 -4.50 0.36 6.68
C PHE A 82 -2.99 0.32 6.42
N ALA A 83 -2.44 1.30 5.72
CA ALA A 83 -0.99 1.40 5.50
C ALA A 83 -0.22 1.58 6.80
N LEU A 84 -0.73 2.39 7.76
CA LEU A 84 -0.12 2.56 9.08
C LEU A 84 -0.22 1.27 9.92
N ILE A 85 -1.36 0.60 9.90
CA ILE A 85 -1.54 -0.70 10.57
C ILE A 85 -0.54 -1.72 10.00
N THR A 86 -0.44 -1.81 8.67
CA THR A 86 0.51 -2.70 7.99
C THR A 86 1.96 -2.38 8.38
N LEU A 87 2.33 -1.10 8.44
CA LEU A 87 3.66 -0.68 8.86
C LEU A 87 3.98 -1.17 10.28
N GLY A 88 3.05 -0.97 11.22
CA GLY A 88 3.20 -1.46 12.60
C GLY A 88 3.33 -2.98 12.66
N ALA A 89 2.49 -3.70 11.91
CA ALA A 89 2.53 -5.15 11.85
C ALA A 89 3.86 -5.67 11.26
N LEU A 90 4.37 -5.05 10.19
CA LEU A 90 5.66 -5.39 9.58
C LEU A 90 6.84 -5.12 10.53
N MET A 91 6.83 -4.01 11.26
CA MET A 91 7.87 -3.71 12.25
C MET A 91 7.89 -4.77 13.36
N TYR A 92 6.72 -5.16 13.85
CA TYR A 92 6.61 -6.20 14.88
C TYR A 92 7.01 -7.58 14.34
N GLN A 93 6.55 -7.93 13.14
CA GLN A 93 6.93 -9.18 12.45
C GLN A 93 8.44 -9.27 12.22
N THR A 94 9.08 -8.16 11.81
CA THR A 94 10.53 -8.10 11.65
C THR A 94 11.26 -8.31 12.98
N SER A 95 10.75 -7.72 14.06
CA SER A 95 11.33 -7.90 15.40
C SER A 95 11.27 -9.36 15.87
N ILE A 96 10.14 -10.04 15.60
CA ILE A 96 10.00 -11.48 15.88
C ILE A 96 10.90 -12.32 14.98
N GLY A 97 11.01 -11.96 13.68
CA GLY A 97 11.93 -12.63 12.77
C GLY A 97 13.38 -12.59 13.24
N PHE A 98 13.84 -11.47 13.81
CA PHE A 98 15.17 -11.39 14.41
C PHE A 98 15.34 -12.33 15.61
N LYS A 99 14.32 -12.46 16.47
CA LYS A 99 14.37 -13.40 17.61
C LYS A 99 14.42 -14.86 17.15
N MET A 100 13.84 -15.19 16.01
CA MET A 100 13.91 -16.55 15.44
C MET A 100 15.31 -16.95 14.98
N THR A 101 16.22 -15.98 14.74
CA THR A 101 17.61 -16.26 14.37
C THR A 101 18.51 -16.55 15.58
N GLU A 102 18.01 -16.40 16.80
CA GLU A 102 18.71 -16.77 18.01
C GLU A 102 18.61 -18.29 18.26
N ASP A 103 19.67 -18.90 18.83
CA ASP A 103 19.73 -20.33 19.08
C ASP A 103 18.54 -20.87 19.90
N GLY A 104 17.86 -21.85 19.37
CA GLY A 104 16.74 -22.52 20.03
C GLY A 104 15.43 -21.74 20.11
N GLN A 105 15.36 -20.51 19.54
CA GLN A 105 14.16 -19.67 19.61
C GLN A 105 13.22 -19.85 18.41
N TYR A 106 13.65 -20.54 17.35
CA TYR A 106 12.90 -20.69 16.10
C TYR A 106 11.49 -21.25 16.33
N GLU A 107 11.37 -22.43 16.93
CA GLU A 107 10.08 -23.10 17.15
C GLU A 107 9.13 -22.28 18.04
N LYS A 108 9.67 -21.56 19.02
CA LYS A 108 8.88 -20.71 19.92
C LYS A 108 8.18 -19.55 19.19
N TYR A 109 8.82 -18.94 18.22
CA TYR A 109 8.32 -17.72 17.54
C TYR A 109 7.77 -17.99 16.14
N LYS A 110 7.98 -19.15 15.55
CA LYS A 110 7.54 -19.52 14.20
C LYS A 110 6.06 -19.25 13.96
N ASP A 111 5.19 -19.75 14.81
CA ASP A 111 3.74 -19.61 14.65
C ASP A 111 3.30 -18.15 14.75
N THR A 112 3.88 -17.40 15.67
CA THR A 112 3.59 -15.98 15.84
C THR A 112 4.05 -15.18 14.62
N HIS A 113 5.26 -15.46 14.12
CA HIS A 113 5.80 -14.82 12.91
C HIS A 113 4.92 -15.12 11.69
N MET A 114 4.48 -16.36 11.53
CA MET A 114 3.60 -16.77 10.43
C MET A 114 2.24 -16.09 10.50
N LYS A 115 1.59 -16.04 11.65
CA LYS A 115 0.30 -15.35 11.86
C LYS A 115 0.41 -13.85 11.56
N LEU A 116 1.48 -13.21 12.04
CA LEU A 116 1.76 -11.79 11.74
C LEU A 116 2.02 -11.57 10.24
N GLY A 117 2.65 -12.52 9.57
CA GLY A 117 2.83 -12.49 8.12
C GLY A 117 1.51 -12.44 7.37
N TYR A 118 0.54 -13.28 7.72
CA TYR A 118 -0.78 -13.25 7.12
C TYR A 118 -1.55 -11.96 7.43
N ILE A 119 -1.46 -11.43 8.65
CA ILE A 119 -2.08 -10.16 9.03
C ILE A 119 -1.45 -9.02 8.22
N SER A 120 -0.12 -8.94 8.17
CA SER A 120 0.60 -7.91 7.41
C SER A 120 0.27 -7.95 5.92
N PHE A 121 0.22 -9.15 5.35
CA PHE A 121 -0.15 -9.35 3.95
C PHE A 121 -1.60 -8.94 3.69
N GLY A 122 -2.54 -9.38 4.51
CA GLY A 122 -3.97 -9.04 4.37
C GLY A 122 -4.24 -7.55 4.49
N THR A 123 -3.68 -6.89 5.49
CA THR A 123 -3.82 -5.44 5.67
C THR A 123 -3.15 -4.65 4.55
N TYR A 124 -1.99 -5.11 4.07
CA TYR A 124 -1.32 -4.53 2.91
C TYR A 124 -2.16 -4.64 1.64
N MET A 125 -2.69 -5.82 1.33
CA MET A 125 -3.52 -6.04 0.14
C MET A 125 -4.81 -5.21 0.18
N THR A 126 -5.40 -5.05 1.37
CA THR A 126 -6.54 -4.16 1.57
C THR A 126 -6.17 -2.70 1.27
N ALA A 127 -5.06 -2.22 1.83
CA ALA A 127 -4.57 -0.87 1.54
C ALA A 127 -4.30 -0.67 0.04
N ALA A 128 -3.62 -1.61 -0.61
CA ALA A 128 -3.32 -1.56 -2.04
C ALA A 128 -4.60 -1.50 -2.89
N SER A 129 -5.57 -2.35 -2.60
CA SER A 129 -6.87 -2.41 -3.28
C SER A 129 -7.63 -1.08 -3.17
N LEU A 130 -7.70 -0.49 -1.97
CA LEU A 130 -8.34 0.80 -1.76
C LEU A 130 -7.70 1.91 -2.62
N SER A 131 -6.38 1.92 -2.78
CA SER A 131 -5.70 2.87 -3.64
C SER A 131 -5.93 2.59 -5.13
N ILE A 132 -5.89 1.32 -5.55
CA ILE A 132 -6.06 0.91 -6.95
C ILE A 132 -7.48 1.20 -7.43
N PHE A 133 -8.49 0.84 -6.64
CA PHE A 133 -9.90 1.00 -7.02
C PHE A 133 -10.49 2.38 -6.71
N ALA A 134 -9.80 3.25 -5.99
CA ALA A 134 -10.29 4.62 -5.74
C ALA A 134 -10.58 5.37 -7.05
N PRO A 135 -11.65 6.16 -7.13
CA PRO A 135 -11.97 6.99 -8.30
C PRO A 135 -10.83 7.93 -8.70
N PRO A 136 -10.78 8.41 -9.94
CA PRO A 136 -9.73 9.31 -10.41
C PRO A 136 -9.79 10.67 -9.72
N GLY A 137 -8.62 11.29 -9.46
CA GLY A 137 -8.54 12.66 -8.93
C GLY A 137 -8.89 13.71 -9.98
N MET A 138 -9.06 14.95 -9.55
CA MET A 138 -9.38 16.08 -10.45
C MET A 138 -8.26 16.35 -11.45
N LYS A 139 -7.02 16.33 -11.03
CA LYS A 139 -5.84 16.62 -11.88
C LYS A 139 -4.72 15.62 -11.65
N TYR A 140 -4.04 15.23 -12.73
CA TYR A 140 -2.78 14.46 -12.67
C TYR A 140 -1.62 15.34 -13.10
N SER A 141 -0.58 15.39 -12.27
CA SER A 141 0.60 16.20 -12.55
C SER A 141 1.30 15.77 -13.84
N LYS A 142 1.52 16.72 -14.76
CA LYS A 142 2.35 16.53 -15.96
C LYS A 142 3.86 16.57 -15.66
N LYS A 143 4.26 17.05 -14.46
CA LYS A 143 5.68 17.15 -14.07
C LYS A 143 6.34 15.78 -14.15
N ARG A 144 7.59 15.74 -14.65
CA ARG A 144 8.39 14.51 -14.74
C ARG A 144 8.57 13.84 -13.39
N PHE A 145 8.84 14.62 -12.33
CA PHE A 145 8.90 14.18 -10.95
C PHE A 145 7.81 14.87 -10.13
N SER A 146 7.03 14.08 -9.43
CA SER A 146 6.08 14.54 -8.42
C SER A 146 6.03 13.49 -7.31
N SER A 147 5.73 13.90 -6.09
CA SER A 147 5.60 13.01 -4.92
C SER A 147 4.66 11.83 -5.21
N ASN A 148 3.52 12.09 -5.87
CA ASN A 148 2.57 11.04 -6.23
C ASN A 148 3.10 10.05 -7.28
N LYS A 149 3.99 10.48 -8.19
CA LYS A 149 4.63 9.58 -9.16
C LYS A 149 5.67 8.72 -8.46
N LEU A 150 6.51 9.34 -7.63
CA LEU A 150 7.50 8.64 -6.84
C LEU A 150 6.83 7.58 -5.94
N HIS A 151 5.77 7.98 -5.21
CA HIS A 151 5.00 7.04 -4.39
C HIS A 151 4.48 5.85 -5.23
N ARG A 152 3.97 6.07 -6.44
CA ARG A 152 3.51 4.97 -7.32
C ARG A 152 4.61 4.01 -7.73
N TYR A 153 5.81 4.51 -8.07
CA TYR A 153 6.94 3.64 -8.41
C TYR A 153 7.41 2.83 -7.21
N LEU A 154 7.54 3.47 -6.04
CA LEU A 154 7.88 2.78 -4.80
C LEU A 154 6.82 1.75 -4.41
N ALA A 155 5.54 2.11 -4.57
CA ALA A 155 4.42 1.20 -4.30
C ALA A 155 4.45 -0.02 -5.23
N LEU A 156 4.83 0.11 -6.50
CA LEU A 156 4.96 -1.03 -7.41
C LEU A 156 6.07 -1.98 -6.97
N ILE A 157 7.24 -1.45 -6.60
CA ILE A 157 8.36 -2.26 -6.10
C ILE A 157 7.96 -2.98 -4.81
N HIS A 158 7.36 -2.25 -3.87
CA HIS A 158 6.92 -2.79 -2.60
C HIS A 158 5.80 -3.83 -2.77
N PHE A 159 4.85 -3.58 -3.68
CA PHE A 159 3.78 -4.52 -4.00
C PHE A 159 4.33 -5.85 -4.53
N THR A 160 5.33 -5.80 -5.42
CA THR A 160 5.98 -7.01 -5.93
C THR A 160 6.66 -7.79 -4.80
N GLY A 161 7.39 -7.09 -3.91
CA GLY A 161 8.00 -7.71 -2.74
C GLY A 161 6.98 -8.37 -1.81
N MET A 162 5.88 -7.69 -1.51
CA MET A 162 4.81 -8.22 -0.67
C MET A 162 4.07 -9.40 -1.31
N ALA A 163 3.85 -9.36 -2.63
CA ALA A 163 3.22 -10.47 -3.35
C ALA A 163 4.09 -11.74 -3.36
N MET A 164 5.40 -11.60 -3.28
CA MET A 164 6.35 -12.74 -3.19
C MET A 164 6.44 -13.34 -1.77
N GLN A 165 6.06 -12.62 -0.74
CA GLN A 165 6.20 -13.05 0.66
C GLN A 165 5.55 -14.42 0.97
N PRO A 166 4.29 -14.70 0.60
CA PRO A 166 3.67 -15.99 0.88
C PRO A 166 4.42 -17.16 0.21
N TRP A 167 4.89 -16.96 -1.02
CA TRP A 167 5.63 -17.97 -1.76
C TRP A 167 7.01 -18.25 -1.15
N LEU A 168 7.73 -17.20 -0.75
CA LEU A 168 9.03 -17.32 -0.08
C LEU A 168 8.89 -18.01 1.28
N GLY A 169 7.87 -17.62 2.06
CA GLY A 169 7.55 -18.26 3.34
C GLY A 169 7.23 -19.75 3.20
N TYR A 170 6.45 -20.12 2.18
CA TYR A 170 6.19 -21.52 1.88
C TYR A 170 7.46 -22.30 1.53
N LYS A 171 8.31 -21.76 0.64
CA LYS A 171 9.57 -22.44 0.27
C LYS A 171 10.50 -22.65 1.46
N THR A 172 10.65 -21.68 2.34
CA THR A 172 11.50 -21.80 3.52
C THR A 172 10.96 -22.84 4.50
N SER A 173 9.64 -22.95 4.67
CA SER A 173 9.04 -23.96 5.54
C SER A 173 9.28 -25.38 5.02
N VAL A 174 9.15 -25.61 3.70
CA VAL A 174 9.40 -26.92 3.08
C VAL A 174 10.88 -27.30 3.14
N ALA A 175 11.80 -26.36 2.93
CA ALA A 175 13.23 -26.60 3.02
C ALA A 175 13.64 -27.05 4.43
N ASN A 176 13.09 -26.43 5.48
CA ASN A 176 13.38 -26.82 6.87
C ASN A 176 12.88 -28.24 7.21
N ILE A 177 11.74 -28.66 6.66
CA ILE A 177 11.22 -30.01 6.86
C ILE A 177 12.18 -31.04 6.24
N ASN A 178 12.72 -30.77 5.04
CA ASN A 178 13.63 -31.69 4.35
C ASN A 178 15.04 -31.77 4.98
N CYS A 179 15.46 -30.76 5.75
CA CYS A 179 16.74 -30.80 6.46
C CYS A 179 16.66 -31.47 7.84
N SER A 180 15.45 -31.69 8.38
CA SER A 180 15.23 -32.31 9.69
C SER A 180 14.96 -33.82 9.62
N ASN A 181 14.87 -34.40 8.43
CA ASN A 181 14.82 -35.84 8.15
C ASN A 181 16.16 -36.35 7.63
#